data_24766a245fb78f9648dbcd6bc8fdfd7b
#
_entry.id   24766a245fb78f9648dbcd6bc8fdfd7b
#
_cell.length_a   1.000
_cell.length_b   1.000
_cell.length_c   1.000
_cell.angle_alpha   90.00
_cell.angle_beta   90.00
_cell.angle_gamma   90.00
#
_symmetry.space_group_name_H-M   'P 1'
#
loop_
_entity.id
_entity.type
_entity.pdbx_description
1 polymer ?
#
loop_
_entity_poly.entity_id
_entity_poly.type
_entity_poly.pdbx_seq_one_letter_code
_entity_poly.pdbx_strand_id
1 'polypeptide(L)'
;ENEILKIPGNFILDGEICMVDKDGNEDFQGIMKQIRKKDHQIKKPKFFVFDYLTLEQFDNQTGITPLTFRLELGKNSLPGNINSDMLEFLPQEQLTTEEQFTEMAKEAEEAGFEGIMVRKNVGYEGKRSHNLLKVKKFHDSEYTVLGTTNAFIRWTENGKQVERECLSNITIEHKGCKVNVGSGFSKEQREMYFESPQDIIGKTVTIQYFEETKNQNGGFSLRFPVLKHVYTNGRDC
;
A
#
# COMPACT_ATOMS: atom_id res chain seq x y z
N GLU A 1 11.96 -7.63 -20.31
CA GLU A 1 13.42 -7.48 -20.45
C GLU A 1 13.79 -7.07 -21.87
N ASN A 2 13.41 -7.83 -22.89
CA ASN A 2 13.75 -7.53 -24.28
C ASN A 2 13.29 -6.14 -24.78
N GLU A 3 12.19 -5.62 -24.27
CA GLU A 3 11.70 -4.28 -24.65
C GLU A 3 12.57 -3.19 -24.01
N ILE A 4 12.99 -3.38 -22.75
CA ILE A 4 13.86 -2.42 -22.05
C ILE A 4 15.24 -2.34 -22.71
N LEU A 5 15.76 -3.48 -23.20
CA LEU A 5 17.05 -3.53 -23.89
C LEU A 5 17.08 -2.78 -25.23
N LYS A 6 15.92 -2.44 -25.79
CA LYS A 6 15.82 -1.60 -27.00
C LYS A 6 16.05 -0.12 -26.73
N ILE A 7 15.92 0.31 -25.46
CA ILE A 7 16.07 1.71 -25.08
C ILE A 7 17.57 2.02 -24.99
N PRO A 8 18.10 2.98 -25.78
CA PRO A 8 19.51 3.28 -25.77
C PRO A 8 19.94 4.04 -24.50
N GLY A 9 21.16 3.81 -24.06
CA GLY A 9 21.79 4.55 -22.96
C GLY A 9 21.76 3.80 -21.62
N ASN A 10 22.35 4.46 -20.60
CA ASN A 10 22.42 3.97 -19.24
C ASN A 10 21.44 4.78 -18.38
N PHE A 11 20.39 4.13 -17.93
CA PHE A 11 19.28 4.75 -17.19
C PHE A 11 18.64 3.76 -16.23
N ILE A 12 17.81 4.25 -15.34
CA ILE A 12 16.92 3.50 -14.48
C ILE A 12 15.47 3.88 -14.83
N LEU A 13 14.62 2.90 -15.00
CA LEU A 13 13.17 3.07 -15.03
C LEU A 13 12.60 2.64 -13.69
N ASP A 14 11.94 3.56 -13.00
CA ASP A 14 11.19 3.28 -11.78
C ASP A 14 9.73 3.06 -12.16
N GLY A 15 9.16 1.94 -11.71
CA GLY A 15 7.82 1.56 -12.14
C GLY A 15 7.28 0.32 -11.45
N GLU A 16 6.11 -0.13 -11.89
CA GLU A 16 5.44 -1.32 -11.38
C GLU A 16 5.14 -2.32 -12.50
N ILE A 17 5.34 -3.60 -12.19
CA ILE A 17 4.97 -4.69 -13.10
C ILE A 17 3.55 -5.13 -12.75
N CYS A 18 2.64 -4.99 -13.69
CA CYS A 18 1.26 -5.41 -13.58
C CYS A 18 0.92 -6.51 -14.58
N MET A 19 -0.17 -7.22 -14.33
CA MET A 19 -0.91 -7.93 -15.35
C MET A 19 -2.14 -7.13 -15.70
N VAL A 20 -2.52 -7.15 -16.95
CA VAL A 20 -3.79 -6.58 -17.41
C VAL A 20 -4.73 -7.68 -17.85
N ASP A 21 -6.00 -7.53 -17.54
CA ASP A 21 -7.04 -8.45 -18.02
C ASP A 21 -7.35 -8.21 -19.51
N LYS A 22 -8.31 -8.96 -20.04
CA LYS A 22 -8.75 -8.84 -21.44
C LYS A 22 -9.37 -7.49 -21.81
N ASP A 23 -9.83 -6.74 -20.80
CA ASP A 23 -10.48 -5.43 -20.94
C ASP A 23 -9.47 -4.30 -20.71
N GLY A 24 -8.19 -4.63 -20.40
CA GLY A 24 -7.12 -3.67 -20.17
C GLY A 24 -6.99 -3.18 -18.72
N ASN A 25 -7.81 -3.70 -17.79
CA ASN A 25 -7.76 -3.32 -16.40
C ASN A 25 -6.65 -4.07 -15.64
N GLU A 26 -6.14 -3.46 -14.60
CA GLU A 26 -5.11 -4.08 -13.76
C GLU A 26 -5.64 -5.32 -13.01
N ASP A 27 -4.95 -6.47 -13.17
CA ASP A 27 -5.21 -7.70 -12.41
C ASP A 27 -4.18 -7.88 -11.30
N PHE A 28 -4.36 -7.14 -10.21
CA PHE A 28 -3.49 -7.23 -9.03
C PHE A 28 -3.45 -8.63 -8.43
N GLN A 29 -4.58 -9.32 -8.35
CA GLN A 29 -4.60 -10.68 -7.80
C GLN A 29 -3.87 -11.68 -8.71
N GLY A 30 -3.99 -11.50 -10.02
CA GLY A 30 -3.28 -12.30 -11.02
C GLY A 30 -1.77 -12.15 -10.89
N ILE A 31 -1.24 -10.92 -10.86
CA ILE A 31 0.20 -10.68 -10.74
C ILE A 31 0.75 -11.22 -9.42
N MET A 32 0.05 -11.04 -8.28
CA MET A 32 0.47 -11.55 -6.99
C MET A 32 0.53 -13.08 -6.92
N LYS A 33 -0.38 -13.78 -7.61
CA LYS A 33 -0.35 -15.25 -7.74
C LYS A 33 0.83 -15.72 -8.58
N GLN A 34 1.21 -14.96 -9.60
CA GLN A 34 2.28 -15.30 -10.53
C GLN A 34 3.68 -15.03 -9.94
N ILE A 35 3.89 -13.86 -9.33
CA ILE A 35 5.17 -13.43 -8.75
C ILE A 35 5.66 -14.37 -7.63
N ARG A 36 4.72 -14.99 -6.90
CA ARG A 36 5.05 -15.91 -5.78
C ARG A 36 5.42 -17.31 -6.24
N LYS A 37 5.21 -17.66 -7.50
CA LYS A 37 5.55 -18.98 -8.02
C LYS A 37 7.05 -19.05 -8.30
N LYS A 38 7.70 -20.10 -7.79
CA LYS A 38 9.09 -20.42 -8.15
C LYS A 38 9.12 -21.01 -9.57
N ASP A 39 10.20 -20.75 -10.27
CA ASP A 39 10.47 -21.30 -11.63
C ASP A 39 9.32 -21.05 -12.61
N HIS A 40 8.72 -19.86 -12.55
CA HIS A 40 7.59 -19.47 -13.35
C HIS A 40 7.86 -18.17 -14.10
N GLN A 41 7.50 -18.15 -15.37
CA GLN A 41 7.56 -16.95 -16.21
C GLN A 41 6.19 -16.30 -16.27
N ILE A 42 6.10 -15.02 -15.92
CA ILE A 42 4.85 -14.26 -15.95
C ILE A 42 4.44 -14.08 -17.42
N LYS A 43 3.21 -14.45 -17.74
CA LYS A 43 2.66 -14.28 -19.09
C LYS A 43 2.10 -12.87 -19.25
N LYS A 44 2.54 -12.16 -20.31
CA LYS A 44 2.09 -10.81 -20.66
C LYS A 44 2.19 -9.80 -19.50
N PRO A 45 3.36 -9.66 -18.87
CA PRO A 45 3.54 -8.58 -17.89
C PRO A 45 3.55 -7.24 -18.62
N LYS A 46 2.95 -6.21 -18.01
CA LYS A 46 3.08 -4.82 -18.44
C LYS A 46 3.84 -4.03 -17.38
N PHE A 47 4.83 -3.27 -17.81
CA PHE A 47 5.62 -2.42 -16.93
C PHE A 47 5.16 -0.97 -17.08
N PHE A 48 4.52 -0.45 -16.06
CA PHE A 48 4.12 0.96 -15.96
C PHE A 48 5.23 1.76 -15.32
N VAL A 49 5.79 2.69 -16.07
CA VAL A 49 6.92 3.52 -15.65
C VAL A 49 6.42 4.82 -15.02
N PHE A 50 6.89 5.13 -13.81
CA PHE A 50 6.53 6.35 -13.08
C PHE A 50 7.63 7.40 -13.13
N ASP A 51 8.89 6.99 -13.30
CA ASP A 51 10.04 7.89 -13.30
C ASP A 51 11.17 7.37 -14.19
N TYR A 52 12.01 8.30 -14.62
CA TYR A 52 13.21 8.03 -15.41
C TYR A 52 14.40 8.73 -14.75
N LEU A 53 15.44 7.98 -14.43
CA LEU A 53 16.60 8.46 -13.71
C LEU A 53 17.89 8.14 -14.46
N THR A 54 18.90 9.00 -14.33
CA THR A 54 20.27 8.63 -14.66
C THR A 54 20.84 7.68 -13.62
N LEU A 55 21.86 6.89 -13.95
CA LEU A 55 22.58 6.07 -13.00
C LEU A 55 23.11 6.89 -11.83
N GLU A 56 23.68 8.07 -12.12
CA GLU A 56 24.20 8.98 -11.10
C GLU A 56 23.13 9.42 -10.09
N GLN A 57 21.92 9.78 -10.56
CA GLN A 57 20.81 10.14 -9.68
C GLN A 57 20.40 8.98 -8.78
N PHE A 58 20.35 7.77 -9.34
CA PHE A 58 19.98 6.57 -8.60
C PHE A 58 21.04 6.18 -7.58
N ASP A 59 22.32 6.14 -7.96
CA ASP A 59 23.43 5.76 -7.09
C ASP A 59 23.62 6.74 -5.92
N ASN A 60 23.50 8.05 -6.21
CA ASN A 60 23.58 9.11 -5.19
C ASN A 60 22.27 9.27 -4.40
N GLN A 61 21.18 8.59 -4.80
CA GLN A 61 19.85 8.71 -4.21
C GLN A 61 19.32 10.16 -4.17
N THR A 62 19.76 11.00 -5.08
CA THR A 62 19.38 12.41 -5.17
C THR A 62 19.56 12.95 -6.58
N GLY A 63 18.78 13.98 -6.93
CA GLY A 63 18.90 14.68 -8.19
C GLY A 63 18.09 15.98 -8.17
N ILE A 64 18.53 16.99 -8.88
CA ILE A 64 17.87 18.32 -8.94
C ILE A 64 16.85 18.44 -10.08
N THR A 65 16.90 17.52 -11.05
CA THR A 65 16.03 17.58 -12.24
C THR A 65 14.57 17.36 -11.85
N PRO A 66 13.65 18.30 -12.17
CA PRO A 66 12.22 18.15 -11.86
C PRO A 66 11.60 16.91 -12.49
N LEU A 67 10.56 16.37 -11.87
CA LEU A 67 9.86 15.17 -12.31
C LEU A 67 9.36 15.27 -13.76
N THR A 68 8.69 16.37 -14.12
CA THR A 68 8.15 16.58 -15.48
C THR A 68 9.23 16.46 -16.54
N PHE A 69 10.41 17.02 -16.27
CA PHE A 69 11.54 16.94 -17.19
C PHE A 69 12.11 15.52 -17.29
N ARG A 70 12.20 14.79 -16.18
CA ARG A 70 12.63 13.39 -16.19
C ARG A 70 11.66 12.50 -16.98
N LEU A 71 10.36 12.72 -16.83
CA LEU A 71 9.34 11.99 -17.58
C LEU A 71 9.40 12.29 -19.09
N GLU A 72 9.63 13.55 -19.46
CA GLU A 72 9.81 13.95 -20.85
C GLU A 72 11.05 13.31 -21.47
N LEU A 73 12.18 13.35 -20.75
CA LEU A 73 13.40 12.66 -21.19
C LEU A 73 13.16 11.16 -21.36
N GLY A 74 12.51 10.52 -20.42
CA GLY A 74 12.20 9.10 -20.49
C GLY A 74 11.33 8.75 -21.69
N LYS A 75 10.25 9.48 -21.92
CA LYS A 75 9.37 9.30 -23.09
C LYS A 75 10.11 9.50 -24.41
N ASN A 76 10.94 10.54 -24.50
CA ASN A 76 11.73 10.85 -25.71
C ASN A 76 12.87 9.84 -25.94
N SER A 77 13.29 9.11 -24.92
CA SER A 77 14.29 8.06 -25.01
C SER A 77 13.74 6.73 -25.55
N LEU A 78 12.41 6.58 -25.60
CA LEU A 78 11.79 5.36 -26.11
C LEU A 78 11.91 5.27 -27.63
N PRO A 79 12.45 4.19 -28.19
CA PRO A 79 12.39 3.94 -29.61
C PRO A 79 10.94 3.77 -30.08
N GLY A 80 10.65 4.21 -31.31
CA GLY A 80 9.30 4.12 -31.88
C GLY A 80 8.76 2.67 -32.07
N ASN A 81 9.61 1.67 -31.87
CA ASN A 81 9.26 0.25 -31.96
C ASN A 81 9.10 -0.44 -30.60
N ILE A 82 9.03 0.31 -29.51
CA ILE A 82 8.68 -0.24 -28.19
C ILE A 82 7.25 -0.80 -28.24
N ASN A 83 7.07 -2.01 -27.73
CA ASN A 83 5.75 -2.60 -27.58
C ASN A 83 5.03 -1.97 -26.38
N SER A 84 4.05 -1.10 -26.67
CA SER A 84 3.23 -0.43 -25.64
C SER A 84 2.39 -1.37 -24.78
N ASP A 85 2.14 -2.60 -25.24
CA ASP A 85 1.48 -3.63 -24.44
C ASP A 85 2.37 -4.17 -23.31
N MET A 86 3.69 -3.93 -23.40
CA MET A 86 4.66 -4.42 -22.43
C MET A 86 5.31 -3.33 -21.57
N LEU A 87 5.41 -2.10 -22.09
CA LEU A 87 6.02 -0.97 -21.40
C LEU A 87 5.27 0.32 -21.74
N GLU A 88 4.86 1.03 -20.72
CA GLU A 88 4.15 2.31 -20.85
C GLU A 88 4.56 3.27 -19.75
N PHE A 89 4.78 4.56 -20.10
CA PHE A 89 4.87 5.63 -19.10
C PHE A 89 3.48 5.95 -18.59
N LEU A 90 3.26 5.72 -17.29
CA LEU A 90 1.99 6.03 -16.65
C LEU A 90 1.66 7.52 -16.85
N PRO A 91 0.45 7.86 -17.35
CA PRO A 91 0.01 9.23 -17.41
C PRO A 91 0.05 9.90 -16.05
N GLN A 92 0.61 11.09 -15.97
CA GLN A 92 0.63 11.90 -14.75
C GLN A 92 0.11 13.30 -15.10
N GLU A 93 -0.84 13.77 -14.33
CA GLU A 93 -1.51 15.05 -14.53
C GLU A 93 -1.09 16.05 -13.46
N GLN A 94 -0.97 17.31 -13.85
CA GLN A 94 -0.67 18.38 -12.91
C GLN A 94 -1.96 18.84 -12.22
N LEU A 95 -2.02 18.66 -10.90
CA LEU A 95 -3.09 19.18 -10.08
C LEU A 95 -2.89 20.68 -9.83
N THR A 96 -3.92 21.46 -10.04
CA THR A 96 -3.93 22.91 -9.83
C THR A 96 -4.95 23.34 -8.78
N THR A 97 -5.95 22.51 -8.50
CA THR A 97 -7.01 22.79 -7.51
C THR A 97 -7.29 21.58 -6.62
N GLU A 98 -7.93 21.83 -5.47
CA GLU A 98 -8.37 20.79 -4.54
C GLU A 98 -9.54 19.98 -5.10
N GLU A 99 -10.38 20.62 -5.91
CA GLU A 99 -11.51 19.97 -6.58
C GLU A 99 -11.02 18.88 -7.56
N GLN A 100 -9.99 19.20 -8.37
CA GLN A 100 -9.38 18.21 -9.27
C GLN A 100 -8.82 17.02 -8.51
N PHE A 101 -8.14 17.27 -7.38
CA PHE A 101 -7.64 16.20 -6.51
C PHE A 101 -8.78 15.30 -6.01
N THR A 102 -9.88 15.91 -5.54
CA THR A 102 -11.04 15.19 -5.00
C THR A 102 -11.73 14.34 -6.08
N GLU A 103 -11.87 14.89 -7.29
CA GLU A 103 -12.44 14.19 -8.42
C GLU A 103 -11.60 12.99 -8.86
N MET A 104 -10.28 13.18 -9.04
CA MET A 104 -9.37 12.09 -9.40
C MET A 104 -9.32 10.99 -8.33
N ALA A 105 -9.38 11.35 -7.04
CA ALA A 105 -9.43 10.36 -5.97
C ALA A 105 -10.74 9.55 -6.01
N LYS A 106 -11.86 10.19 -6.34
CA LYS A 106 -13.16 9.54 -6.51
C LYS A 106 -13.16 8.62 -7.73
N GLU A 107 -12.68 9.10 -8.88
CA GLU A 107 -12.57 8.29 -10.11
C GLU A 107 -11.71 7.05 -9.89
N ALA A 108 -10.57 7.20 -9.19
CA ALA A 108 -9.72 6.07 -8.85
C ALA A 108 -10.43 5.04 -7.96
N GLU A 109 -11.27 5.49 -7.02
CA GLU A 109 -12.09 4.60 -6.20
C GLU A 109 -13.15 3.87 -7.03
N GLU A 110 -13.89 4.59 -7.89
CA GLU A 110 -14.91 4.04 -8.76
C GLU A 110 -14.33 3.04 -9.76
N ALA A 111 -13.09 3.27 -10.23
CA ALA A 111 -12.34 2.34 -11.06
C ALA A 111 -11.75 1.15 -10.30
N GLY A 112 -11.88 1.09 -8.96
CA GLY A 112 -11.36 0.00 -8.12
C GLY A 112 -9.86 0.05 -7.87
N PHE A 113 -9.18 1.18 -8.08
CA PHE A 113 -7.78 1.35 -7.74
C PHE A 113 -7.56 1.42 -6.22
N GLU A 114 -6.36 1.05 -5.77
CA GLU A 114 -5.97 1.13 -4.36
C GLU A 114 -5.95 2.58 -3.83
N GLY A 115 -5.84 3.55 -4.73
CA GLY A 115 -5.78 4.98 -4.46
C GLY A 115 -4.93 5.69 -5.51
N ILE A 116 -4.56 6.92 -5.23
CA ILE A 116 -3.73 7.75 -6.11
C ILE A 116 -2.39 8.09 -5.47
N MET A 117 -1.39 8.31 -6.32
CA MET A 117 -0.07 8.79 -5.90
C MET A 117 0.05 10.27 -6.26
N VAL A 118 0.33 11.11 -5.26
CA VAL A 118 0.55 12.54 -5.44
C VAL A 118 2.03 12.85 -5.27
N ARG A 119 2.61 13.52 -6.25
CA ARG A 119 4.04 13.83 -6.30
C ARG A 119 4.26 15.32 -6.51
N LYS A 120 5.25 15.90 -5.83
CA LYS A 120 5.73 17.24 -6.16
C LYS A 120 6.62 17.20 -7.40
N ASN A 121 6.55 18.26 -8.21
CA ASN A 121 7.45 18.43 -9.34
C ASN A 121 8.83 18.94 -8.90
N VAL A 122 9.58 18.10 -8.21
CA VAL A 122 10.91 18.38 -7.66
C VAL A 122 11.91 17.33 -8.11
N GLY A 123 13.16 17.51 -7.70
CA GLY A 123 14.24 16.54 -7.94
C GLY A 123 13.98 15.18 -7.30
N TYR A 124 14.76 14.19 -7.71
CA TYR A 124 14.68 12.84 -7.17
C TYR A 124 15.23 12.78 -5.74
N GLU A 125 14.51 12.03 -4.88
CA GLU A 125 14.94 11.69 -3.53
C GLU A 125 14.78 10.18 -3.32
N GLY A 126 15.87 9.46 -3.17
CA GLY A 126 15.89 8.00 -2.95
C GLY A 126 15.56 7.61 -1.50
N LYS A 127 14.60 8.29 -0.86
CA LYS A 127 14.17 8.06 0.53
C LYS A 127 12.69 8.38 0.68
N ARG A 128 12.11 7.96 1.81
CA ARG A 128 10.76 8.42 2.19
C ARG A 128 10.77 9.93 2.41
N SER A 129 9.88 10.64 1.72
CA SER A 129 9.73 12.10 1.85
C SER A 129 8.27 12.50 1.68
N HIS A 130 7.95 13.74 2.05
CA HIS A 130 6.63 14.33 1.80
C HIS A 130 6.44 14.81 0.35
N ASN A 131 7.43 14.56 -0.52
CA ASN A 131 7.35 14.90 -1.95
C ASN A 131 6.65 13.82 -2.79
N LEU A 132 6.41 12.65 -2.18
CA LEU A 132 5.64 11.54 -2.76
C LEU A 132 4.70 10.98 -1.69
N LEU A 133 3.39 11.13 -1.90
CA LEU A 133 2.35 10.70 -0.98
C LEU A 133 1.44 9.68 -1.66
N LYS A 134 1.12 8.62 -0.95
CA LYS A 134 0.08 7.67 -1.34
C LYS A 134 -1.21 8.03 -0.63
N VAL A 135 -2.22 8.39 -1.42
CA VAL A 135 -3.56 8.70 -0.93
C VAL A 135 -4.44 7.47 -1.12
N LYS A 136 -4.97 6.97 -0.02
CA LYS A 136 -5.85 5.81 0.02
C LYS A 136 -7.10 6.14 0.81
N LYS A 137 -8.23 5.58 0.40
CA LYS A 137 -9.43 5.59 1.21
C LYS A 137 -9.35 4.47 2.22
N PHE A 138 -9.74 4.77 3.45
CA PHE A 138 -9.92 3.79 4.52
C PHE A 138 -11.39 3.77 4.94
N HIS A 139 -11.82 2.60 5.36
CA HIS A 139 -13.15 2.39 5.93
C HIS A 139 -13.01 2.24 7.43
N ASP A 140 -13.93 2.81 8.17
CA ASP A 140 -14.06 2.62 9.60
C ASP A 140 -15.35 1.85 9.89
N SER A 141 -15.26 0.85 10.74
CA SER A 141 -16.43 0.09 11.21
C SER A 141 -16.28 -0.30 12.66
N GLU A 142 -17.40 -0.48 13.33
CA GLU A 142 -17.46 -0.84 14.72
C GLU A 142 -17.66 -2.33 14.88
N TYR A 143 -16.95 -2.92 15.85
CA TYR A 143 -16.97 -4.35 16.15
C TYR A 143 -16.94 -4.56 17.64
N THR A 144 -17.51 -5.69 18.10
CA THR A 144 -17.33 -6.19 19.45
C THR A 144 -16.08 -7.07 19.52
N VAL A 145 -15.24 -6.86 20.51
CA VAL A 145 -14.07 -7.71 20.77
C VAL A 145 -14.53 -9.05 21.33
N LEU A 146 -14.22 -10.12 20.63
CA LEU A 146 -14.61 -11.50 20.99
C LEU A 146 -13.55 -12.20 21.84
N GLY A 147 -12.30 -11.76 21.78
CA GLY A 147 -11.18 -12.38 22.50
C GLY A 147 -9.86 -11.69 22.23
N THR A 148 -8.83 -12.15 22.92
CA THR A 148 -7.46 -11.66 22.83
C THR A 148 -6.49 -12.79 22.55
N THR A 149 -5.35 -12.48 21.95
CA THR A 149 -4.21 -13.40 21.77
C THR A 149 -2.94 -12.71 22.21
N ASN A 150 -2.12 -13.42 22.97
CA ASN A 150 -0.85 -12.90 23.48
C ASN A 150 0.33 -13.48 22.69
N ALA A 151 1.43 -12.73 22.64
CA ALA A 151 2.69 -13.16 22.07
C ALA A 151 3.85 -12.34 22.63
N PHE A 152 5.07 -12.87 22.46
CA PHE A 152 6.29 -12.10 22.72
C PHE A 152 6.47 -11.05 21.61
N ILE A 153 6.49 -9.78 21.99
CA ILE A 153 6.71 -8.64 21.09
C ILE A 153 8.01 -7.95 21.47
N ARG A 154 8.76 -7.58 20.43
CA ARG A 154 10.02 -6.84 20.58
C ARG A 154 9.82 -5.37 20.28
N TRP A 155 10.36 -4.53 21.13
CA TRP A 155 10.48 -3.08 20.91
C TRP A 155 11.79 -2.54 21.47
N THR A 156 12.11 -1.29 21.15
CA THR A 156 13.33 -0.65 21.63
C THR A 156 13.00 0.25 22.81
N GLU A 157 13.63 0.00 23.96
CA GLU A 157 13.58 0.85 25.15
C GLU A 157 14.99 1.34 25.47
N ASN A 158 15.16 2.66 25.56
CA ASN A 158 16.46 3.28 25.87
C ASN A 158 17.62 2.76 25.01
N GLY A 159 17.36 2.54 23.70
CA GLY A 159 18.35 2.02 22.76
C GLY A 159 18.63 0.51 22.85
N LYS A 160 17.94 -0.23 23.73
CA LYS A 160 18.07 -1.68 23.88
C LYS A 160 16.80 -2.37 23.38
N GLN A 161 16.99 -3.52 22.71
CA GLN A 161 15.86 -4.37 22.37
C GLN A 161 15.38 -5.13 23.60
N VAL A 162 14.08 -5.00 23.87
CA VAL A 162 13.38 -5.67 24.96
C VAL A 162 12.28 -6.54 24.35
N GLU A 163 12.13 -7.77 24.84
CA GLU A 163 11.07 -8.69 24.45
C GLU A 163 10.20 -8.99 25.67
N ARG A 164 8.89 -8.79 25.52
CA ARG A 164 7.92 -9.08 26.58
C ARG A 164 6.69 -9.75 26.01
N GLU A 165 6.11 -10.64 26.80
CA GLU A 165 4.79 -11.19 26.51
C GLU A 165 3.72 -10.11 26.77
N CYS A 166 2.89 -9.84 25.78
CA CYS A 166 1.83 -8.85 25.87
C CYS A 166 0.72 -9.15 24.87
N LEU A 167 -0.33 -8.34 24.84
CA LEU A 167 -1.39 -8.45 23.83
C LEU A 167 -0.79 -8.34 22.44
N SER A 168 -0.99 -9.40 21.64
CA SER A 168 -0.61 -9.43 20.21
C SER A 168 -1.73 -8.86 19.34
N ASN A 169 -2.93 -9.41 19.49
CA ASN A 169 -4.10 -8.99 18.72
C ASN A 169 -5.39 -9.23 19.49
N ILE A 170 -6.44 -8.52 19.05
CA ILE A 170 -7.83 -8.82 19.41
C ILE A 170 -8.49 -9.59 18.26
N THR A 171 -9.50 -10.38 18.57
CA THR A 171 -10.35 -11.07 17.61
C THR A 171 -11.70 -10.38 17.54
N ILE A 172 -12.14 -10.04 16.34
CA ILE A 172 -13.48 -9.50 16.03
C ILE A 172 -14.19 -10.44 15.05
N GLU A 173 -15.49 -10.24 14.83
CA GLU A 173 -16.23 -10.91 13.78
C GLU A 173 -16.61 -9.96 12.66
N HIS A 174 -16.25 -10.31 11.43
CA HIS A 174 -16.63 -9.59 10.23
C HIS A 174 -17.33 -10.51 9.24
N LYS A 175 -18.62 -10.27 8.99
CA LYS A 175 -19.47 -11.08 8.10
C LYS A 175 -19.39 -12.59 8.40
N GLY A 176 -19.52 -12.95 9.68
CA GLY A 176 -19.47 -14.33 10.15
C GLY A 176 -18.06 -14.95 10.21
N CYS A 177 -17.01 -14.19 9.93
CA CYS A 177 -15.63 -14.67 9.95
C CYS A 177 -14.83 -13.98 11.05
N LYS A 178 -13.98 -14.75 11.75
CA LYS A 178 -13.07 -14.20 12.75
C LYS A 178 -11.91 -13.50 12.07
N VAL A 179 -11.65 -12.24 12.47
CA VAL A 179 -10.54 -11.42 11.99
C VAL A 179 -9.70 -10.97 13.18
N ASN A 180 -8.39 -11.10 13.07
CA ASN A 180 -7.45 -10.65 14.07
C ASN A 180 -6.93 -9.27 13.75
N VAL A 181 -6.95 -8.36 14.75
CA VAL A 181 -6.47 -6.99 14.65
C VAL A 181 -5.32 -6.79 15.62
N GLY A 182 -4.12 -6.66 15.09
CA GLY A 182 -2.89 -6.50 15.89
C GLY A 182 -2.27 -5.11 15.84
N SER A 183 -2.75 -4.23 14.96
CA SER A 183 -2.22 -2.87 14.79
C SER A 183 -3.08 -1.83 15.52
N GLY A 184 -2.48 -0.69 15.89
CA GLY A 184 -3.19 0.44 16.52
C GLY A 184 -3.13 0.47 18.04
N PHE A 185 -2.52 -0.50 18.68
CA PHE A 185 -2.31 -0.52 20.13
C PHE A 185 -1.02 0.20 20.52
N SER A 186 -1.09 1.05 21.54
CA SER A 186 0.12 1.53 22.21
C SER A 186 0.76 0.42 23.05
N LYS A 187 1.99 0.66 23.50
CA LYS A 187 2.70 -0.27 24.38
C LYS A 187 1.93 -0.48 25.69
N GLU A 188 1.50 0.60 26.29
CA GLU A 188 0.76 0.64 27.53
C GLU A 188 -0.59 -0.11 27.40
N GLN A 189 -1.28 0.07 26.28
CA GLN A 189 -2.50 -0.67 26.00
C GLN A 189 -2.24 -2.19 25.85
N ARG A 190 -1.12 -2.57 25.24
CA ARG A 190 -0.75 -3.98 25.11
C ARG A 190 -0.46 -4.63 26.45
N GLU A 191 0.24 -3.93 27.33
CA GLU A 191 0.53 -4.39 28.69
C GLU A 191 -0.75 -4.44 29.53
N MET A 192 -1.57 -3.39 29.51
CA MET A 192 -2.83 -3.30 30.26
C MET A 192 -3.81 -4.41 29.87
N TYR A 193 -4.05 -4.62 28.59
CA TYR A 193 -4.99 -5.66 28.12
C TYR A 193 -4.40 -7.07 28.19
N PHE A 194 -3.10 -7.23 28.34
CA PHE A 194 -2.47 -8.50 28.68
C PHE A 194 -2.77 -8.89 30.14
N GLU A 195 -2.60 -7.93 31.04
CA GLU A 195 -2.87 -8.13 32.49
C GLU A 195 -4.38 -8.27 32.77
N SER A 196 -5.21 -7.52 32.05
CA SER A 196 -6.66 -7.43 32.26
C SER A 196 -7.43 -7.58 30.94
N PRO A 197 -7.49 -8.80 30.32
CA PRO A 197 -8.18 -9.00 29.04
C PRO A 197 -9.68 -8.65 29.08
N GLN A 198 -10.31 -8.78 30.27
CA GLN A 198 -11.72 -8.43 30.50
C GLN A 198 -12.01 -6.94 30.27
N ASP A 199 -10.99 -6.07 30.28
CA ASP A 199 -11.17 -4.63 30.07
C ASP A 199 -11.39 -4.28 28.61
N ILE A 200 -11.08 -5.21 27.69
CA ILE A 200 -11.32 -5.02 26.25
C ILE A 200 -12.30 -6.06 25.67
N ILE A 201 -12.34 -7.28 26.20
CA ILE A 201 -13.28 -8.31 25.70
C ILE A 201 -14.71 -7.85 25.95
N GLY A 202 -15.58 -7.96 24.95
CA GLY A 202 -16.97 -7.50 24.97
C GLY A 202 -17.14 -5.99 24.75
N LYS A 203 -16.07 -5.22 24.68
CA LYS A 203 -16.14 -3.78 24.33
C LYS A 203 -16.33 -3.56 22.85
N THR A 204 -17.00 -2.47 22.50
CA THR A 204 -17.07 -1.97 21.14
C THR A 204 -15.77 -1.26 20.78
N VAL A 205 -15.27 -1.51 19.58
CA VAL A 205 -14.04 -0.88 19.05
C VAL A 205 -14.27 -0.37 17.64
N THR A 206 -13.67 0.77 17.29
CA THR A 206 -13.58 1.23 15.90
C THR A 206 -12.33 0.63 15.27
N ILE A 207 -12.53 -0.12 14.18
CA ILE A 207 -11.45 -0.66 13.37
C ILE A 207 -11.45 0.06 12.02
N GLN A 208 -10.32 0.67 11.70
CA GLN A 208 -10.05 1.21 10.37
C GLN A 208 -9.38 0.11 9.54
N TYR A 209 -9.83 -0.05 8.30
CA TYR A 209 -9.25 -1.01 7.36
C TYR A 209 -9.25 -0.43 5.94
N PHE A 210 -8.39 -1.01 5.09
CA PHE A 210 -8.26 -0.54 3.71
C PHE A 210 -9.39 -1.09 2.83
N GLU A 211 -9.58 -2.41 2.83
CA GLU A 211 -10.59 -3.08 2.02
C GLU A 211 -11.03 -4.42 2.65
N GLU A 212 -12.16 -4.91 2.22
CA GLU A 212 -12.57 -6.28 2.48
C GLU A 212 -11.85 -7.23 1.52
N THR A 213 -11.39 -8.36 2.02
CA THR A 213 -10.77 -9.41 1.20
C THR A 213 -11.48 -10.75 1.43
N LYS A 214 -11.41 -11.61 0.43
CA LYS A 214 -11.82 -13.00 0.56
C LYS A 214 -10.61 -13.90 0.76
N ASN A 215 -10.65 -14.75 1.77
CA ASN A 215 -9.64 -15.77 1.97
C ASN A 215 -9.81 -16.93 0.96
N GLN A 216 -8.85 -17.86 0.94
CA GLN A 216 -8.87 -18.99 0.00
C GLN A 216 -10.07 -19.93 0.18
N ASN A 217 -10.73 -19.88 1.34
CA ASN A 217 -11.91 -20.71 1.67
C ASN A 217 -13.22 -19.93 1.45
N GLY A 218 -13.18 -18.75 0.82
CA GLY A 218 -14.35 -17.92 0.54
C GLY A 218 -14.84 -17.07 1.72
N GLY A 219 -14.18 -17.15 2.89
CA GLY A 219 -14.50 -16.31 4.05
C GLY A 219 -14.00 -14.88 3.88
N PHE A 220 -14.67 -13.94 4.56
CA PHE A 220 -14.29 -12.53 4.55
C PHE A 220 -13.17 -12.23 5.56
N SER A 221 -12.34 -11.25 5.23
CA SER A 221 -11.30 -10.69 6.10
C SER A 221 -11.14 -9.20 5.83
N LEU A 222 -10.35 -8.50 6.65
CA LEU A 222 -10.02 -7.08 6.50
C LEU A 222 -8.53 -6.95 6.15
N ARG A 223 -8.22 -6.08 5.19
CA ARG A 223 -6.85 -5.76 4.82
C ARG A 223 -6.34 -4.58 5.63
N PHE A 224 -5.17 -4.75 6.27
CA PHE A 224 -4.55 -3.76 7.15
C PHE A 224 -5.47 -3.21 8.26
N PRO A 225 -6.13 -4.07 9.05
CA PRO A 225 -7.01 -3.60 10.10
C PRO A 225 -6.19 -2.97 11.24
N VAL A 226 -6.64 -1.80 11.70
CA VAL A 226 -5.99 -1.00 12.75
C VAL A 226 -7.02 -0.56 13.76
N LEU A 227 -6.77 -0.80 15.06
CA LEU A 227 -7.58 -0.27 16.14
C LEU A 227 -7.44 1.26 16.20
N LYS A 228 -8.55 1.99 16.18
CA LYS A 228 -8.60 3.45 16.29
C LYS A 228 -9.15 3.89 17.65
N HIS A 229 -10.18 3.23 18.13
CA HIS A 229 -10.83 3.61 19.39
C HIS A 229 -11.37 2.38 20.12
N VAL A 230 -11.40 2.47 21.45
CA VAL A 230 -12.05 1.51 22.36
C VAL A 230 -13.09 2.27 23.15
N TYR A 231 -14.36 1.87 23.06
CA TYR A 231 -15.45 2.49 23.80
C TYR A 231 -15.57 1.85 25.19
N THR A 232 -15.27 2.60 26.23
CA THR A 232 -15.28 2.09 27.63
C THR A 232 -16.68 2.05 28.25
N ASN A 233 -17.60 2.94 27.84
CA ASN A 233 -18.92 3.13 28.46
C ASN A 233 -20.11 2.89 27.51
N GLY A 234 -19.91 2.12 26.43
CA GLY A 234 -20.87 2.08 25.33
C GLY A 234 -20.81 3.36 24.50
N ARG A 235 -21.38 3.31 23.29
CA ARG A 235 -21.53 4.51 22.47
C ARG A 235 -22.71 5.29 23.01
N ASP A 236 -22.50 6.51 23.51
CA ASP A 236 -23.59 7.46 23.71
C ASP A 236 -24.11 7.81 22.27
N CYS A 237 -25.29 7.29 21.94
CA CYS A 237 -26.00 7.59 20.69
C CYS A 237 -26.66 8.97 20.80
#